data_7f233146301d00a6fa964bcc06007ece
#
_entry.id   7f233146301d00a6fa964bcc06007ece
#
_cell.length_a   1.000
_cell.length_b   1.000
_cell.length_c   1.000
_cell.angle_alpha   90.00
_cell.angle_beta   90.00
_cell.angle_gamma   90.00
#
_symmetry.space_group_name_H-M   'P 1'
#
loop_
_entity.id
_entity.type
_entity.pdbx_description
1 polymer ?
#
loop_
_entity_poly.entity_id
_entity_poly.type
_entity_poly.pdbx_seq_one_letter_code
_entity_poly.pdbx_strand_id
1 'polypeptide(L)'
;MRVSKLSNGLTVIFYPIQYAKSVEIGLYVKAGSRYETKRNNGITHLLEHIHFRQLGEMSQEEIYQETECMGSSLQGTTYKEMMNYRMKVRPQYLKKSLLLFKKILTTFNWTDEQLESEKKIVLNEIYEKEDEEELQQISDKAIWKEHSLSQSILGEERVIKKISLEELVKYKKDIFCKENIVFVITGAVEEDDIESITKQFERIPINDNEKKYIDKNILEVQFQREPNIVVKEYSSWNILDVQLSFDVNLKLIRENELLFLNSIIGGGDGSRLQKEIREKMGLVYDIYSYVEIYNDAAVLSIFFSIEKKNLQAGLQKIMWIIKNLRENI
;
A
#
# COMPACT_ATOMS: atom_id res chain seq x y z
N MET A 1 24.47 -3.96 4.55
CA MET A 1 23.22 -3.59 5.25
C MET A 1 23.49 -3.55 6.75
N ARG A 2 23.14 -2.48 7.43
CA ARG A 2 23.27 -2.33 8.88
C ARG A 2 21.90 -2.03 9.47
N VAL A 3 21.45 -2.81 10.44
CA VAL A 3 20.22 -2.61 11.20
C VAL A 3 20.61 -2.10 12.58
N SER A 4 20.09 -0.94 12.96
CA SER A 4 20.38 -0.30 14.24
C SER A 4 19.07 -0.06 15.01
N LYS A 5 18.99 -0.57 16.23
CA LYS A 5 17.93 -0.20 17.17
C LYS A 5 18.46 0.91 18.06
N LEU A 6 17.86 2.09 17.95
CA LEU A 6 18.30 3.29 18.64
C LEU A 6 17.90 3.29 20.13
N SER A 7 18.51 4.16 20.93
CA SER A 7 18.23 4.26 22.36
C SER A 7 16.77 4.64 22.68
N ASN A 8 16.11 5.40 21.79
CA ASN A 8 14.68 5.72 21.89
C ASN A 8 13.75 4.60 21.33
N GLY A 9 14.34 3.47 20.91
CA GLY A 9 13.61 2.28 20.42
C GLY A 9 13.30 2.28 18.92
N LEU A 10 13.57 3.34 18.16
CA LEU A 10 13.43 3.35 16.71
C LEU A 10 14.35 2.33 16.04
N THR A 11 13.86 1.66 15.01
CA THR A 11 14.67 0.83 14.13
C THR A 11 15.05 1.61 12.88
N VAL A 12 16.35 1.70 12.59
CA VAL A 12 16.88 2.32 11.39
C VAL A 12 17.71 1.30 10.62
N ILE A 13 17.41 1.17 9.33
CA ILE A 13 18.14 0.30 8.40
C ILE A 13 18.94 1.17 7.44
N PHE A 14 20.25 0.98 7.42
CA PHE A 14 21.13 1.62 6.46
C PHE A 14 21.59 0.59 5.41
N TYR A 15 21.45 0.96 4.15
CA TYR A 15 21.95 0.16 3.03
C TYR A 15 22.80 1.02 2.08
N PRO A 16 24.07 1.31 2.44
CA PRO A 16 24.99 2.06 1.59
C PRO A 16 25.23 1.34 0.26
N ILE A 17 25.19 2.09 -0.84
CA ILE A 17 25.47 1.62 -2.19
C ILE A 17 26.60 2.49 -2.75
N GLN A 18 27.80 1.95 -2.85
CA GLN A 18 29.05 2.69 -3.12
C GLN A 18 29.03 3.53 -4.41
N TYR A 19 28.30 3.08 -5.43
CA TYR A 19 28.20 3.78 -6.74
C TYR A 19 26.90 4.54 -6.94
N ALA A 20 26.02 4.59 -5.94
CA ALA A 20 24.81 5.39 -6.01
C ALA A 20 25.14 6.89 -6.02
N LYS A 21 24.30 7.67 -6.71
CA LYS A 21 24.41 9.14 -6.78
C LYS A 21 23.24 9.85 -6.11
N SER A 22 22.35 9.07 -5.48
CA SER A 22 21.21 9.56 -4.74
C SER A 22 21.04 8.75 -3.46
N VAL A 23 20.31 9.32 -2.52
CA VAL A 23 19.87 8.67 -1.29
C VAL A 23 18.35 8.58 -1.34
N GLU A 24 17.81 7.41 -1.03
CA GLU A 24 16.39 7.23 -0.80
C GLU A 24 16.15 7.03 0.71
N ILE A 25 15.18 7.79 1.21
CA ILE A 25 14.76 7.78 2.61
C ILE A 25 13.32 7.25 2.62
N GLY A 26 13.06 6.24 3.42
CA GLY A 26 11.73 5.68 3.64
C GLY A 26 11.40 5.60 5.13
N LEU A 27 10.25 6.12 5.50
CA LEU A 27 9.62 5.92 6.80
C LEU A 27 8.46 4.96 6.59
N TYR A 28 8.51 3.81 7.21
CA TYR A 28 7.50 2.77 7.13
C TYR A 28 6.80 2.63 8.47
N VAL A 29 5.49 2.66 8.45
CA VAL A 29 4.63 2.52 9.63
C VAL A 29 3.71 1.33 9.40
N LYS A 30 3.68 0.36 10.32
CA LYS A 30 2.73 -0.74 10.28
C LYS A 30 1.35 -0.20 10.64
N ALA A 31 0.60 0.20 9.62
CA ALA A 31 -0.75 0.77 9.69
C ALA A 31 -1.42 0.55 8.34
N GLY A 32 -2.73 0.66 8.25
CA GLY A 32 -3.48 0.47 7.01
C GLY A 32 -4.85 -0.10 7.26
N SER A 33 -5.65 -0.25 6.20
CA SER A 33 -7.06 -0.61 6.33
C SER A 33 -7.31 -1.96 7.02
N ARG A 34 -6.35 -2.89 6.95
CA ARG A 34 -6.43 -4.18 7.66
C ARG A 34 -6.51 -4.02 9.19
N TYR A 35 -5.85 -3.01 9.74
CA TYR A 35 -5.79 -2.77 11.19
C TYR A 35 -6.88 -1.82 11.68
N GLU A 36 -7.68 -1.29 10.78
CA GLU A 36 -8.80 -0.42 11.09
C GLU A 36 -10.05 -1.22 11.47
N THR A 37 -10.97 -0.54 12.10
CA THR A 37 -12.30 -1.07 12.39
C THR A 37 -13.31 -0.49 11.41
N LYS A 38 -14.49 -1.11 11.28
CA LYS A 38 -15.59 -0.56 10.48
C LYS A 38 -16.03 0.86 10.89
N ARG A 39 -15.60 1.34 12.09
CA ARG A 39 -15.97 2.68 12.60
C ARG A 39 -14.98 3.77 12.21
N ASN A 40 -13.76 3.40 11.87
CA ASN A 40 -12.70 4.33 11.52
C ASN A 40 -11.98 3.95 10.21
N ASN A 41 -12.62 3.16 9.36
CA ASN A 41 -12.05 2.76 8.07
C ASN A 41 -11.75 3.97 7.19
N GLY A 42 -10.51 4.04 6.69
CA GLY A 42 -9.94 5.15 5.94
C GLY A 42 -9.17 6.17 6.78
N ILE A 43 -9.09 5.98 8.10
CA ILE A 43 -8.37 6.91 8.98
C ILE A 43 -6.86 6.94 8.70
N THR A 44 -6.27 5.82 8.26
CA THR A 44 -4.84 5.77 7.89
C THR A 44 -4.57 6.61 6.65
N HIS A 45 -5.41 6.49 5.63
CA HIS A 45 -5.30 7.27 4.39
C HIS A 45 -5.53 8.76 4.66
N LEU A 46 -6.54 9.10 5.44
CA LEU A 46 -6.80 10.49 5.85
C LEU A 46 -5.63 11.06 6.67
N LEU A 47 -4.97 10.24 7.51
CA LEU A 47 -3.76 10.64 8.23
C LEU A 47 -2.58 10.88 7.28
N GLU A 48 -2.44 10.10 6.24
CA GLU A 48 -1.44 10.35 5.19
C GLU A 48 -1.67 11.72 4.57
N HIS A 49 -2.88 12.03 4.10
CA HIS A 49 -3.25 13.28 3.47
C HIS A 49 -2.94 14.50 4.33
N ILE A 50 -3.35 14.47 5.60
CA ILE A 50 -3.20 15.64 6.48
C ILE A 50 -1.72 15.97 6.78
N HIS A 51 -0.80 15.02 6.67
CA HIS A 51 0.63 15.28 6.78
C HIS A 51 1.15 16.19 5.65
N PHE A 52 0.55 16.13 4.47
CA PHE A 52 0.92 17.02 3.37
C PHE A 52 0.29 18.41 3.48
N ARG A 53 -0.73 18.56 4.34
CA ARG A 53 -1.34 19.87 4.59
C ARG A 53 -0.48 20.73 5.53
N GLN A 54 0.11 20.11 6.53
CA GLN A 54 0.98 20.78 7.49
C GLN A 54 1.98 19.83 8.16
N LEU A 55 3.24 20.25 8.24
CA LEU A 55 4.30 19.58 8.97
C LEU A 55 4.98 20.55 9.97
N GLY A 56 4.58 20.46 11.24
CA GLY A 56 4.99 21.44 12.26
C GLY A 56 4.43 22.81 11.90
N GLU A 57 5.31 23.78 11.72
CA GLU A 57 4.94 25.14 11.31
C GLU A 57 4.90 25.33 9.78
N MET A 58 5.27 24.30 9.01
CA MET A 58 5.29 24.39 7.54
C MET A 58 3.91 24.14 6.97
N SER A 59 3.44 25.09 6.16
CA SER A 59 2.27 24.94 5.30
C SER A 59 2.54 23.97 4.14
N GLN A 60 1.49 23.54 3.45
CA GLN A 60 1.60 22.70 2.26
C GLN A 60 2.49 23.34 1.17
N GLU A 61 2.33 24.64 0.93
CA GLU A 61 3.12 25.35 -0.05
C GLU A 61 4.62 25.34 0.31
N GLU A 62 4.93 25.56 1.59
CA GLU A 62 6.32 25.52 2.07
C GLU A 62 6.92 24.10 1.99
N ILE A 63 6.12 23.05 2.23
CA ILE A 63 6.55 21.67 2.06
C ILE A 63 6.92 21.41 0.59
N TYR A 64 6.09 21.84 -0.35
CA TYR A 64 6.33 21.67 -1.78
C TYR A 64 7.55 22.47 -2.25
N GLN A 65 7.63 23.74 -1.91
CA GLN A 65 8.79 24.58 -2.24
C GLN A 65 10.10 23.99 -1.70
N GLU A 66 10.09 23.50 -0.46
CA GLU A 66 11.24 22.89 0.18
C GLU A 66 11.70 21.63 -0.55
N THR A 67 10.78 20.76 -0.92
CA THR A 67 11.08 19.51 -1.63
C THR A 67 11.49 19.74 -3.08
N GLU A 68 10.84 20.66 -3.79
CA GLU A 68 11.18 21.07 -5.16
C GLU A 68 12.55 21.72 -5.24
N CYS A 69 12.94 22.56 -4.27
CA CYS A 69 14.29 23.13 -4.17
C CYS A 69 15.38 22.06 -4.01
N MET A 70 15.03 20.88 -3.50
CA MET A 70 15.92 19.71 -3.43
C MET A 70 15.90 18.87 -4.72
N GLY A 71 15.06 19.24 -5.70
CA GLY A 71 14.83 18.46 -6.94
C GLY A 71 14.14 17.12 -6.68
N SER A 72 13.20 17.09 -5.73
CA SER A 72 12.53 15.90 -5.27
C SER A 72 11.08 16.20 -4.88
N SER A 73 10.35 15.18 -4.47
CA SER A 73 9.04 15.26 -3.83
C SER A 73 8.97 14.33 -2.62
N LEU A 74 8.25 14.73 -1.60
CA LEU A 74 7.84 13.84 -0.53
C LEU A 74 6.60 13.09 -1.02
N GLN A 75 6.62 11.77 -0.94
CA GLN A 75 5.53 10.88 -1.36
C GLN A 75 5.00 10.13 -0.15
N GLY A 76 3.69 10.04 -0.03
CA GLY A 76 2.98 9.15 0.88
C GLY A 76 2.31 8.03 0.10
N THR A 77 2.10 6.89 0.73
CA THR A 77 1.31 5.80 0.18
C THR A 77 0.75 4.94 1.31
N THR A 78 -0.54 4.70 1.26
CA THR A 78 -1.24 3.83 2.21
C THR A 78 -1.62 2.51 1.53
N TYR A 79 -1.29 1.41 2.19
CA TYR A 79 -1.64 0.04 1.82
C TYR A 79 -2.56 -0.58 2.87
N LYS A 80 -2.95 -1.82 2.66
CA LYS A 80 -3.76 -2.54 3.66
C LYS A 80 -3.05 -2.78 4.98
N GLU A 81 -1.73 -3.03 4.95
CA GLU A 81 -0.95 -3.36 6.16
C GLU A 81 0.16 -2.39 6.50
N MET A 82 0.40 -1.40 5.64
CA MET A 82 1.51 -0.49 5.79
C MET A 82 1.15 0.88 5.23
N MET A 83 1.68 1.91 5.87
CA MET A 83 1.75 3.27 5.35
C MET A 83 3.22 3.66 5.25
N ASN A 84 3.60 4.36 4.19
CA ASN A 84 4.97 4.85 4.08
C ASN A 84 5.05 6.29 3.58
N TYR A 85 6.15 6.94 3.92
CA TYR A 85 6.59 8.21 3.34
C TYR A 85 7.96 8.00 2.74
N ARG A 86 8.17 8.46 1.51
CA ARG A 86 9.43 8.28 0.79
C ARG A 86 9.88 9.56 0.13
N MET A 87 11.20 9.70 0.04
CA MET A 87 11.83 10.82 -0.66
C MET A 87 13.18 10.37 -1.22
N LYS A 88 13.48 10.73 -2.48
CA LYS A 88 14.76 10.45 -3.12
C LYS A 88 15.48 11.76 -3.40
N VAL A 89 16.66 11.93 -2.83
CA VAL A 89 17.42 13.19 -2.92
C VAL A 89 18.88 12.95 -3.33
N ARG A 90 19.57 14.03 -3.74
CA ARG A 90 21.02 14.01 -3.83
C ARG A 90 21.63 13.98 -2.42
N PRO A 91 22.85 13.40 -2.23
CA PRO A 91 23.48 13.25 -0.91
C PRO A 91 23.57 14.57 -0.12
N GLN A 92 23.86 15.66 -0.80
CA GLN A 92 23.95 17.00 -0.18
C GLN A 92 22.69 17.47 0.53
N TYR A 93 21.52 16.93 0.16
CA TYR A 93 20.23 17.28 0.76
C TYR A 93 19.75 16.27 1.81
N LEU A 94 20.52 15.22 2.10
CA LEU A 94 20.13 14.17 3.05
C LEU A 94 19.71 14.74 4.41
N LYS A 95 20.56 15.58 5.01
CA LYS A 95 20.27 16.19 6.34
C LYS A 95 19.01 17.06 6.32
N LYS A 96 18.79 17.78 5.23
CA LYS A 96 17.63 18.66 5.06
C LYS A 96 16.35 17.86 4.92
N SER A 97 16.36 16.79 4.11
CA SER A 97 15.21 15.90 3.95
C SER A 97 14.83 15.18 5.25
N LEU A 98 15.81 14.75 6.04
CA LEU A 98 15.55 14.10 7.33
C LEU A 98 14.79 14.99 8.32
N LEU A 99 14.88 16.32 8.20
CA LEU A 99 14.07 17.23 9.01
C LEU A 99 12.58 17.14 8.68
N LEU A 100 12.21 16.88 7.42
CA LEU A 100 10.81 16.63 7.03
C LEU A 100 10.28 15.36 7.66
N PHE A 101 11.06 14.27 7.60
CA PHE A 101 10.67 13.01 8.24
C PHE A 101 10.55 13.14 9.77
N LYS A 102 11.44 13.91 10.40
CA LYS A 102 11.30 14.26 11.82
C LYS A 102 9.98 14.97 12.09
N LYS A 103 9.58 15.92 11.24
CA LYS A 103 8.30 16.63 11.38
C LYS A 103 7.12 15.70 11.18
N ILE A 104 7.17 14.72 10.24
CA ILE A 104 6.13 13.68 10.12
C ILE A 104 5.94 12.95 11.45
N LEU A 105 7.01 12.58 12.14
CA LEU A 105 6.93 11.90 13.43
C LEU A 105 6.33 12.77 14.54
N THR A 106 6.62 14.06 14.55
CA THR A 106 6.37 14.95 15.70
C THR A 106 5.23 15.94 15.52
N THR A 107 4.61 16.05 14.33
CA THR A 107 3.50 16.98 14.08
C THR A 107 2.18 16.39 14.57
N PHE A 108 1.43 17.16 15.37
CA PHE A 108 0.10 16.84 15.89
C PHE A 108 -0.83 18.07 15.96
N ASN A 109 -0.42 19.20 15.36
CA ASN A 109 -1.04 20.50 15.52
C ASN A 109 -1.90 20.91 14.31
N TRP A 110 -2.63 19.98 13.74
CA TRP A 110 -3.60 20.27 12.69
C TRP A 110 -4.86 20.94 13.26
N THR A 111 -5.62 21.58 12.38
CA THR A 111 -6.91 22.22 12.69
C THR A 111 -8.09 21.44 12.12
N ASP A 112 -9.28 21.66 12.67
CA ASP A 112 -10.52 21.08 12.11
C ASP A 112 -10.77 21.53 10.68
N GLU A 113 -10.43 22.77 10.31
CA GLU A 113 -10.54 23.29 8.96
C GLU A 113 -9.64 22.53 7.96
N GLN A 114 -8.42 22.23 8.36
CA GLN A 114 -7.49 21.41 7.57
C GLN A 114 -8.03 19.99 7.39
N LEU A 115 -8.53 19.39 8.45
CA LEU A 115 -9.15 18.07 8.39
C LEU A 115 -10.36 18.04 7.46
N GLU A 116 -11.28 19.02 7.57
CA GLU A 116 -12.45 19.08 6.69
C GLU A 116 -12.08 19.32 5.22
N SER A 117 -10.97 20.01 4.96
CA SER A 117 -10.46 20.18 3.61
C SER A 117 -9.93 18.85 3.04
N GLU A 118 -9.17 18.07 3.83
CA GLU A 118 -8.66 16.76 3.39
C GLU A 118 -9.78 15.74 3.23
N LYS A 119 -10.78 15.72 4.10
CA LYS A 119 -11.96 14.88 3.91
C LYS A 119 -12.64 15.10 2.56
N LYS A 120 -12.75 16.34 2.10
CA LYS A 120 -13.32 16.63 0.77
C LYS A 120 -12.49 16.03 -0.35
N ILE A 121 -11.17 16.09 -0.25
CA ILE A 121 -10.25 15.50 -1.25
C ILE A 121 -10.40 13.98 -1.26
N VAL A 122 -10.32 13.33 -0.10
CA VAL A 122 -10.50 11.87 0.02
C VAL A 122 -11.89 11.42 -0.47
N LEU A 123 -12.94 12.20 -0.22
CA LEU A 123 -14.28 11.92 -0.75
C LEU A 123 -14.33 12.01 -2.28
N ASN A 124 -13.64 12.97 -2.88
CA ASN A 124 -13.53 13.05 -4.34
C ASN A 124 -12.79 11.84 -4.90
N GLU A 125 -11.69 11.41 -4.30
CA GLU A 125 -11.00 10.18 -4.70
C GLU A 125 -11.90 8.93 -4.62
N ILE A 126 -12.75 8.84 -3.58
CA ILE A 126 -13.73 7.75 -3.47
C ILE A 126 -14.74 7.78 -4.63
N TYR A 127 -15.13 8.96 -5.12
CA TYR A 127 -16.07 9.10 -6.23
C TYR A 127 -15.44 8.96 -7.61
N GLU A 128 -14.15 9.27 -7.74
CA GLU A 128 -13.39 9.24 -8.99
C GLU A 128 -12.61 7.93 -9.22
N LYS A 129 -12.93 6.89 -8.45
CA LYS A 129 -12.28 5.58 -8.59
C LYS A 129 -12.28 5.10 -10.02
N GLU A 130 -11.13 4.61 -10.47
CA GLU A 130 -11.00 3.88 -11.72
C GLU A 130 -11.72 2.52 -11.66
N ASP A 131 -12.17 2.02 -12.81
CA ASP A 131 -12.91 0.75 -12.90
C ASP A 131 -12.12 -0.44 -12.32
N GLU A 132 -10.80 -0.47 -12.50
CA GLU A 132 -9.92 -1.49 -11.94
C GLU A 132 -9.89 -1.47 -10.40
N GLU A 133 -9.81 -0.30 -9.79
CA GLU A 133 -9.82 -0.16 -8.32
C GLU A 133 -11.17 -0.58 -7.75
N GLU A 134 -12.26 -0.29 -8.47
CA GLU A 134 -13.59 -0.73 -8.07
C GLU A 134 -13.71 -2.25 -8.15
N LEU A 135 -13.21 -2.86 -9.24
CA LEU A 135 -13.22 -4.31 -9.44
C LEU A 135 -12.39 -5.02 -8.36
N GLN A 136 -11.21 -4.46 -8.03
CA GLN A 136 -10.37 -4.96 -6.93
C GLN A 136 -11.12 -4.92 -5.60
N GLN A 137 -11.82 -3.83 -5.30
CA GLN A 137 -12.59 -3.72 -4.06
C GLN A 137 -13.78 -4.70 -4.00
N ILE A 138 -14.43 -4.95 -5.13
CA ILE A 138 -15.48 -5.97 -5.25
C ILE A 138 -14.88 -7.36 -4.96
N SER A 139 -13.73 -7.66 -5.54
CA SER A 139 -12.98 -8.90 -5.32
C SER A 139 -12.60 -9.07 -3.85
N ASP A 140 -12.04 -8.06 -3.22
CA ASP A 140 -11.67 -8.08 -1.80
C ASP A 140 -12.87 -8.38 -0.90
N LYS A 141 -14.01 -7.76 -1.17
CA LYS A 141 -15.26 -8.03 -0.43
C LYS A 141 -15.78 -9.44 -0.66
N ALA A 142 -15.63 -9.97 -1.88
CA ALA A 142 -16.05 -11.32 -2.21
C ALA A 142 -15.18 -12.39 -1.52
N ILE A 143 -13.86 -12.19 -1.48
CA ILE A 143 -12.90 -13.11 -0.88
C ILE A 143 -12.94 -13.01 0.65
N TRP A 144 -12.77 -11.81 1.18
CA TRP A 144 -12.52 -11.58 2.60
C TRP A 144 -13.77 -11.36 3.45
N LYS A 145 -14.93 -11.09 2.82
CA LYS A 145 -16.24 -10.90 3.49
C LYS A 145 -16.16 -9.93 4.68
N GLU A 146 -16.32 -10.47 5.89
CA GLU A 146 -16.30 -9.67 7.14
C GLU A 146 -14.90 -9.42 7.69
N HIS A 147 -13.86 -10.05 7.13
CA HIS A 147 -12.48 -9.84 7.53
C HIS A 147 -12.01 -8.44 7.13
N SER A 148 -11.10 -7.85 7.92
CA SER A 148 -10.62 -6.48 7.69
C SER A 148 -9.85 -6.28 6.37
N LEU A 149 -9.32 -7.33 5.75
CA LEU A 149 -8.78 -7.27 4.40
C LEU A 149 -9.81 -6.88 3.32
N SER A 150 -11.11 -7.01 3.59
CA SER A 150 -12.18 -6.52 2.71
C SER A 150 -12.36 -5.01 2.73
N GLN A 151 -11.79 -4.32 3.71
CA GLN A 151 -11.95 -2.88 3.88
C GLN A 151 -11.20 -2.09 2.79
N SER A 152 -11.84 -1.03 2.30
CA SER A 152 -11.20 -0.10 1.36
C SER A 152 -10.05 0.65 2.03
N ILE A 153 -8.97 0.87 1.30
CA ILE A 153 -7.86 1.74 1.74
C ILE A 153 -8.35 3.19 1.86
N LEU A 154 -9.13 3.66 0.90
CA LEU A 154 -9.71 5.01 0.91
C LEU A 154 -10.76 5.21 2.01
N GLY A 155 -11.29 4.12 2.57
CA GLY A 155 -12.36 4.14 3.54
C GLY A 155 -13.76 4.19 2.92
N GLU A 156 -14.76 4.29 3.80
CA GLU A 156 -16.17 4.49 3.42
C GLU A 156 -16.59 5.95 3.64
N GLU A 157 -17.30 6.53 2.68
CA GLU A 157 -17.79 7.92 2.73
C GLU A 157 -18.43 8.30 4.07
N ARG A 158 -19.35 7.45 4.57
CA ARG A 158 -20.06 7.67 5.83
C ARG A 158 -19.15 7.70 7.06
N VAL A 159 -17.98 7.01 6.97
CA VAL A 159 -17.01 6.93 8.06
C VAL A 159 -16.09 8.13 7.98
N ILE A 160 -15.51 8.41 6.80
CA ILE A 160 -14.63 9.56 6.57
C ILE A 160 -15.26 10.86 7.06
N LYS A 161 -16.55 11.09 6.73
CA LYS A 161 -17.30 12.29 7.18
C LYS A 161 -17.36 12.46 8.69
N LYS A 162 -17.27 11.37 9.46
CA LYS A 162 -17.43 11.36 10.93
C LYS A 162 -16.13 11.41 11.71
N ILE A 163 -14.99 11.08 11.09
CA ILE A 163 -13.70 11.11 11.78
C ILE A 163 -13.44 12.51 12.32
N SER A 164 -13.20 12.63 13.62
CA SER A 164 -12.84 13.89 14.28
C SER A 164 -11.33 14.09 14.31
N LEU A 165 -10.89 15.33 14.51
CA LEU A 165 -9.47 15.64 14.68
C LEU A 165 -8.88 14.94 15.91
N GLU A 166 -9.64 14.84 16.98
CA GLU A 166 -9.24 14.14 18.19
C GLU A 166 -8.98 12.65 17.92
N GLU A 167 -9.88 11.99 17.19
CA GLU A 167 -9.70 10.59 16.78
C GLU A 167 -8.48 10.41 15.89
N LEU A 168 -8.24 11.30 14.93
CA LEU A 168 -7.10 11.26 14.03
C LEU A 168 -5.77 11.44 14.79
N VAL A 169 -5.69 12.41 15.69
CA VAL A 169 -4.52 12.66 16.53
C VAL A 169 -4.27 11.48 17.47
N LYS A 170 -5.31 10.92 18.06
CA LYS A 170 -5.20 9.72 18.90
C LYS A 170 -4.71 8.54 18.08
N TYR A 171 -5.29 8.29 16.93
CA TYR A 171 -4.87 7.23 16.02
C TYR A 171 -3.39 7.35 15.65
N LYS A 172 -2.93 8.54 15.27
CA LYS A 172 -1.51 8.78 15.01
C LYS A 172 -0.64 8.44 16.22
N LYS A 173 -1.01 8.87 17.42
CA LYS A 173 -0.27 8.55 18.65
C LYS A 173 -0.18 7.04 18.91
N ASP A 174 -1.22 6.30 18.55
CA ASP A 174 -1.29 4.86 18.75
C ASP A 174 -0.40 4.09 17.76
N ILE A 175 -0.35 4.53 16.48
CA ILE A 175 0.43 3.84 15.44
C ILE A 175 1.86 4.34 15.30
N PHE A 176 2.16 5.61 15.67
CA PHE A 176 3.52 6.17 15.61
C PHE A 176 4.29 5.86 16.91
N CYS A 177 4.42 4.59 17.24
CA CYS A 177 5.19 4.09 18.37
C CYS A 177 6.48 3.39 17.90
N LYS A 178 7.48 3.30 18.78
CA LYS A 178 8.84 2.82 18.48
C LYS A 178 8.90 1.43 17.83
N GLU A 179 7.98 0.55 18.20
CA GLU A 179 7.96 -0.84 17.71
C GLU A 179 7.24 -0.99 16.37
N ASN A 180 6.57 0.08 15.92
CA ASN A 180 5.71 0.08 14.75
C ASN A 180 6.31 0.81 13.55
N ILE A 181 7.47 1.46 13.76
CA ILE A 181 8.12 2.33 12.79
C ILE A 181 9.49 1.78 12.42
N VAL A 182 9.78 1.79 11.13
CA VAL A 182 11.10 1.49 10.58
C VAL A 182 11.51 2.60 9.61
N PHE A 183 12.72 3.13 9.82
CA PHE A 183 13.39 3.95 8.85
C PHE A 183 14.31 3.13 7.97
N VAL A 184 14.29 3.40 6.67
CA VAL A 184 15.23 2.82 5.70
C VAL A 184 15.92 3.95 4.97
N ILE A 185 17.24 3.95 4.97
CA ILE A 185 18.08 4.92 4.26
C ILE A 185 19.04 4.14 3.38
N THR A 186 18.92 4.32 2.07
CA THR A 186 19.70 3.55 1.09
C THR A 186 20.32 4.46 0.03
N GLY A 187 21.43 4.03 -0.55
CA GLY A 187 22.11 4.74 -1.62
C GLY A 187 23.45 5.34 -1.21
N ALA A 188 23.74 6.55 -1.66
CA ALA A 188 25.00 7.25 -1.40
C ALA A 188 25.04 7.82 0.03
N VAL A 189 25.26 6.94 1.00
CA VAL A 189 25.34 7.25 2.44
C VAL A 189 26.71 6.83 2.95
N GLU A 190 27.42 7.75 3.60
CA GLU A 190 28.75 7.53 4.17
C GLU A 190 28.64 7.19 5.68
N GLU A 191 29.71 6.67 6.28
CA GLU A 191 29.74 6.29 7.69
C GLU A 191 29.50 7.47 8.62
N ASP A 192 30.04 8.64 8.29
CA ASP A 192 29.82 9.89 9.04
C ASP A 192 28.35 10.35 9.01
N ASP A 193 27.67 10.11 7.88
CA ASP A 193 26.23 10.37 7.77
C ASP A 193 25.46 9.43 8.70
N ILE A 194 25.80 8.14 8.71
CA ILE A 194 25.16 7.11 9.56
C ILE A 194 25.24 7.52 11.03
N GLU A 195 26.43 7.92 11.52
CA GLU A 195 26.59 8.39 12.89
C GLU A 195 25.78 9.65 13.19
N SER A 196 25.83 10.62 12.28
CA SER A 196 25.10 11.89 12.42
C SER A 196 23.58 11.66 12.49
N ILE A 197 23.06 10.82 11.59
CA ILE A 197 21.64 10.46 11.52
C ILE A 197 21.23 9.73 12.79
N THR A 198 21.99 8.72 13.21
CA THR A 198 21.75 7.97 14.44
C THR A 198 21.58 8.90 15.63
N LYS A 199 22.55 9.80 15.86
CA LYS A 199 22.52 10.78 16.95
C LYS A 199 21.32 11.74 16.88
N GLN A 200 20.89 12.12 15.66
CA GLN A 200 19.71 12.98 15.48
C GLN A 200 18.41 12.23 15.77
N PHE A 201 18.26 10.99 15.27
CA PHE A 201 17.05 10.21 15.46
C PHE A 201 16.88 9.73 16.91
N GLU A 202 17.94 9.45 17.65
CA GLU A 202 17.87 9.13 19.08
C GLU A 202 17.23 10.22 19.93
N ARG A 203 17.31 11.48 19.49
CA ARG A 203 16.73 12.63 20.17
C ARG A 203 15.25 12.89 19.84
N ILE A 204 14.68 12.14 18.90
CA ILE A 204 13.26 12.30 18.56
C ILE A 204 12.43 11.64 19.67
N PRO A 205 11.49 12.39 20.28
CA PRO A 205 10.58 11.81 21.24
C PRO A 205 9.63 10.85 20.50
N ILE A 206 9.76 9.57 20.76
CA ILE A 206 8.89 8.53 20.21
C ILE A 206 7.99 8.02 21.31
N ASN A 207 6.73 7.80 20.98
CA ASN A 207 5.77 7.29 21.92
C ASN A 207 6.13 5.87 22.35
N ASP A 208 6.10 5.63 23.65
CA ASP A 208 6.40 4.34 24.28
C ASP A 208 5.16 3.43 24.39
N ASN A 209 4.03 3.85 23.82
CA ASN A 209 2.83 3.04 23.79
C ASN A 209 3.13 1.68 23.15
N GLU A 210 2.76 0.62 23.87
CA GLU A 210 2.84 -0.74 23.34
C GLU A 210 1.92 -0.86 22.11
N LYS A 211 2.26 -1.76 21.17
CA LYS A 211 1.51 -2.12 19.94
C LYS A 211 0.02 -2.47 20.11
N LYS A 212 -0.60 -2.16 21.21
CA LYS A 212 -1.96 -2.59 21.62
C LYS A 212 -3.04 -2.33 20.57
N TYR A 213 -2.88 -1.31 19.71
CA TYR A 213 -3.89 -1.00 18.69
C TYR A 213 -3.87 -2.03 17.56
N ILE A 214 -2.70 -2.34 17.02
CA ILE A 214 -2.55 -3.22 15.85
C ILE A 214 -2.83 -4.67 16.22
N ASP A 215 -2.25 -5.16 17.31
CA ASP A 215 -2.38 -6.56 17.70
C ASP A 215 -3.82 -6.95 18.10
N LYS A 216 -4.62 -5.98 18.58
CA LYS A 216 -6.03 -6.22 18.93
C LYS A 216 -6.97 -6.36 17.75
N ASN A 217 -6.61 -5.82 16.59
CA ASN A 217 -7.48 -5.75 15.42
C ASN A 217 -7.11 -6.79 14.34
N ILE A 218 -6.09 -7.62 14.58
CA ILE A 218 -5.74 -8.69 13.65
C ILE A 218 -6.69 -9.86 13.87
N LEU A 219 -7.56 -10.08 12.88
CA LEU A 219 -8.38 -11.30 12.80
C LEU A 219 -7.63 -12.37 12.03
N GLU A 220 -7.86 -13.64 12.40
CA GLU A 220 -7.31 -14.76 11.63
C GLU A 220 -8.04 -14.89 10.28
N VAL A 221 -7.27 -15.02 9.20
CA VAL A 221 -7.81 -15.17 7.85
C VAL A 221 -8.48 -16.53 7.70
N GLN A 222 -9.73 -16.50 7.23
CA GLN A 222 -10.46 -17.71 6.87
C GLN A 222 -10.48 -17.82 5.34
N PHE A 223 -9.84 -18.87 4.83
CA PHE A 223 -9.77 -19.13 3.40
C PHE A 223 -11.09 -19.67 2.87
N GLN A 224 -11.50 -19.19 1.69
CA GLN A 224 -12.73 -19.62 1.02
C GLN A 224 -12.56 -21.03 0.46
N ARG A 225 -13.61 -21.84 0.57
CA ARG A 225 -13.65 -23.19 -0.03
C ARG A 225 -14.65 -23.30 -1.19
N GLU A 226 -15.57 -22.35 -1.28
CA GLU A 226 -16.60 -22.33 -2.31
C GLU A 226 -16.41 -21.13 -3.24
N PRO A 227 -16.50 -21.34 -4.58
CA PRO A 227 -16.45 -20.24 -5.53
C PRO A 227 -17.57 -19.23 -5.29
N ASN A 228 -17.27 -17.96 -5.48
CA ASN A 228 -18.24 -16.88 -5.46
C ASN A 228 -18.15 -16.10 -6.77
N ILE A 229 -19.30 -15.61 -7.28
CA ILE A 229 -19.37 -14.76 -8.47
C ILE A 229 -20.11 -13.49 -8.09
N VAL A 230 -19.48 -12.37 -8.29
CA VAL A 230 -20.09 -11.04 -8.12
C VAL A 230 -20.11 -10.34 -9.48
N VAL A 231 -21.26 -9.79 -9.85
CA VAL A 231 -21.45 -9.05 -11.09
C VAL A 231 -21.93 -7.65 -10.75
N LYS A 232 -21.25 -6.62 -11.30
CA LYS A 232 -21.74 -5.25 -11.30
C LYS A 232 -21.98 -4.83 -12.75
N GLU A 233 -23.18 -4.39 -13.06
CA GLU A 233 -23.55 -4.00 -14.42
C GLU A 233 -23.39 -2.49 -14.59
N TYR A 234 -22.72 -2.09 -15.67
CA TYR A 234 -22.68 -0.73 -16.21
C TYR A 234 -23.42 -0.71 -17.54
N SER A 235 -24.28 0.25 -17.73
CA SER A 235 -25.42 0.19 -18.67
C SER A 235 -25.11 0.24 -20.17
N SER A 236 -23.87 0.24 -20.67
CA SER A 236 -23.65 0.51 -22.11
C SER A 236 -22.44 -0.12 -22.78
N TRP A 237 -21.67 -0.99 -22.18
CA TRP A 237 -20.43 -1.48 -22.77
C TRP A 237 -20.54 -2.94 -23.25
N ASN A 238 -20.04 -3.22 -24.48
CA ASN A 238 -19.88 -4.58 -24.98
C ASN A 238 -18.64 -5.28 -24.42
N ILE A 239 -17.81 -4.57 -23.68
CA ILE A 239 -16.58 -5.05 -23.05
C ILE A 239 -16.88 -5.30 -21.57
N LEU A 240 -16.36 -6.40 -21.07
CA LEU A 240 -16.44 -6.80 -19.67
C LEU A 240 -15.05 -6.79 -19.09
N ASP A 241 -14.87 -6.14 -17.94
CA ASP A 241 -13.70 -6.29 -17.11
C ASP A 241 -13.93 -7.44 -16.14
N VAL A 242 -13.02 -8.39 -16.16
CA VAL A 242 -13.13 -9.65 -15.42
C VAL A 242 -11.90 -9.84 -14.55
N GLN A 243 -12.12 -10.13 -13.29
CA GLN A 243 -11.08 -10.53 -12.36
C GLN A 243 -11.37 -11.92 -11.80
N LEU A 244 -10.42 -12.83 -11.94
CA LEU A 244 -10.44 -14.14 -11.29
C LEU A 244 -9.44 -14.09 -10.13
N SER A 245 -9.92 -14.21 -8.91
CA SER A 245 -9.07 -14.08 -7.71
C SER A 245 -9.10 -15.37 -6.91
N PHE A 246 -7.92 -15.75 -6.43
CA PHE A 246 -7.68 -16.97 -5.66
C PHE A 246 -7.00 -16.60 -4.34
N ASP A 247 -7.65 -16.88 -3.23
CA ASP A 247 -7.06 -16.74 -1.91
C ASP A 247 -6.00 -17.83 -1.66
N VAL A 248 -4.86 -17.43 -1.16
CA VAL A 248 -3.68 -18.29 -0.98
C VAL A 248 -3.23 -18.25 0.47
N ASN A 249 -3.12 -19.45 1.07
CA ASN A 249 -2.63 -19.62 2.42
C ASN A 249 -1.07 -19.68 2.42
N LEU A 250 -0.42 -18.64 2.91
CA LEU A 250 1.04 -18.56 2.98
C LEU A 250 1.68 -19.54 3.99
N LYS A 251 0.89 -20.25 4.78
CA LYS A 251 1.38 -21.40 5.57
C LYS A 251 1.65 -22.63 4.70
N LEU A 252 1.11 -22.69 3.48
CA LEU A 252 1.19 -23.86 2.56
C LEU A 252 2.14 -23.63 1.40
N ILE A 253 2.46 -22.37 1.06
CA ILE A 253 3.33 -22.00 -0.06
C ILE A 253 4.20 -20.81 0.34
N ARG A 254 5.45 -20.78 -0.12
CA ARG A 254 6.35 -19.64 0.11
C ARG A 254 6.04 -18.50 -0.87
N GLU A 255 6.19 -17.27 -0.41
CA GLU A 255 5.97 -16.06 -1.22
C GLU A 255 6.71 -16.10 -2.56
N ASN A 256 8.00 -16.48 -2.55
CA ASN A 256 8.80 -16.56 -3.78
C ASN A 256 8.26 -17.59 -4.78
N GLU A 257 7.68 -18.69 -4.32
CA GLU A 257 7.05 -19.70 -5.18
C GLU A 257 5.80 -19.14 -5.83
N LEU A 258 5.00 -18.38 -5.07
CA LEU A 258 3.80 -17.72 -5.58
C LEU A 258 4.15 -16.62 -6.61
N LEU A 259 5.17 -15.81 -6.33
CA LEU A 259 5.65 -14.78 -7.27
C LEU A 259 6.21 -15.41 -8.56
N PHE A 260 6.91 -16.54 -8.45
CA PHE A 260 7.40 -17.28 -9.62
C PHE A 260 6.24 -17.86 -10.44
N LEU A 261 5.25 -18.46 -9.78
CA LEU A 261 4.03 -18.94 -10.43
C LEU A 261 3.29 -17.81 -11.18
N ASN A 262 3.13 -16.65 -10.54
CA ASN A 262 2.55 -15.47 -11.15
C ASN A 262 3.29 -15.07 -12.44
N SER A 263 4.64 -15.05 -12.41
CA SER A 263 5.44 -14.70 -13.58
C SER A 263 5.22 -15.65 -14.76
N ILE A 264 4.99 -16.94 -14.50
CA ILE A 264 4.69 -17.93 -15.53
C ILE A 264 3.27 -17.74 -16.08
N ILE A 265 2.29 -17.47 -15.22
CA ILE A 265 0.87 -17.36 -15.59
C ILE A 265 0.63 -16.10 -16.42
N GLY A 266 0.86 -14.92 -15.86
CA GLY A 266 0.46 -13.65 -16.48
C GLY A 266 1.28 -12.43 -16.05
N GLY A 267 2.38 -12.61 -15.30
CA GLY A 267 3.18 -11.52 -14.75
C GLY A 267 4.14 -10.83 -15.73
N GLY A 268 4.01 -11.05 -17.04
CA GLY A 268 4.85 -10.39 -18.03
C GLY A 268 4.51 -10.80 -19.47
N ASP A 269 5.08 -10.09 -20.45
CA ASP A 269 4.79 -10.28 -21.89
C ASP A 269 5.08 -11.70 -22.39
N GLY A 270 6.03 -12.39 -21.79
CA GLY A 270 6.37 -13.78 -22.10
C GLY A 270 5.47 -14.83 -21.44
N SER A 271 4.50 -14.41 -20.65
CA SER A 271 3.62 -15.28 -19.86
C SER A 271 2.68 -16.11 -20.72
N ARG A 272 2.13 -17.20 -20.12
CA ARG A 272 1.21 -18.10 -20.84
C ARG A 272 -0.11 -17.42 -21.21
N LEU A 273 -0.66 -16.57 -20.35
CA LEU A 273 -1.89 -15.84 -20.64
C LEU A 273 -1.71 -14.90 -21.83
N GLN A 274 -0.62 -14.12 -21.85
CA GLN A 274 -0.32 -13.22 -22.96
C GLN A 274 -0.19 -13.99 -24.27
N LYS A 275 0.66 -15.02 -24.31
CA LYS A 275 0.90 -15.80 -25.53
C LYS A 275 -0.33 -16.52 -26.07
N GLU A 276 -1.12 -17.15 -25.18
CA GLU A 276 -2.20 -18.01 -25.63
C GLU A 276 -3.49 -17.23 -25.92
N ILE A 277 -3.83 -16.22 -25.11
CA ILE A 277 -5.14 -15.54 -25.19
C ILE A 277 -5.06 -14.26 -26.01
N ARG A 278 -4.03 -13.43 -25.74
CA ARG A 278 -3.86 -12.17 -26.47
C ARG A 278 -3.23 -12.38 -27.83
N GLU A 279 -2.06 -13.01 -27.92
CA GLU A 279 -1.32 -13.12 -29.17
C GLU A 279 -1.91 -14.15 -30.13
N LYS A 280 -2.21 -15.38 -29.66
CA LYS A 280 -2.69 -16.44 -30.55
C LYS A 280 -4.18 -16.35 -30.85
N MET A 281 -5.01 -16.01 -29.84
CA MET A 281 -6.46 -16.00 -30.01
C MET A 281 -7.01 -14.60 -30.29
N GLY A 282 -6.32 -13.52 -29.94
CA GLY A 282 -6.78 -12.14 -30.13
C GLY A 282 -8.09 -11.82 -29.39
N LEU A 283 -8.37 -12.48 -28.27
CA LEU A 283 -9.65 -12.37 -27.58
C LEU A 283 -9.71 -11.16 -26.64
N VAL A 284 -8.55 -10.66 -26.19
CA VAL A 284 -8.42 -9.60 -25.19
C VAL A 284 -7.44 -8.54 -25.68
N TYR A 285 -7.67 -7.28 -25.27
CA TYR A 285 -6.69 -6.22 -25.47
C TYR A 285 -5.57 -6.33 -24.43
N ASP A 286 -5.95 -6.55 -23.18
CA ASP A 286 -5.03 -6.74 -22.09
C ASP A 286 -5.42 -7.94 -21.22
N ILE A 287 -4.41 -8.65 -20.73
CA ILE A 287 -4.56 -9.75 -19.78
C ILE A 287 -3.27 -9.87 -18.99
N TYR A 288 -3.38 -9.88 -17.67
CA TYR A 288 -2.23 -10.06 -16.79
C TYR A 288 -2.63 -10.76 -15.49
N SER A 289 -1.65 -11.23 -14.75
CA SER A 289 -1.85 -11.67 -13.38
C SER A 289 -0.94 -10.92 -12.42
N TYR A 290 -1.40 -10.76 -11.20
CA TYR A 290 -0.65 -10.13 -10.12
C TYR A 290 -0.92 -10.83 -8.79
N VAL A 291 -0.05 -10.59 -7.81
CA VAL A 291 -0.15 -11.15 -6.48
C VAL A 291 -0.14 -10.03 -5.46
N GLU A 292 -1.12 -10.05 -4.58
CA GLU A 292 -1.13 -9.25 -3.36
C GLU A 292 -0.71 -10.14 -2.20
N ILE A 293 0.34 -9.76 -1.50
CA ILE A 293 0.88 -10.51 -0.37
C ILE A 293 0.61 -9.74 0.91
N TYR A 294 -0.01 -10.41 1.86
CA TYR A 294 -0.27 -9.95 3.22
C TYR A 294 0.57 -10.78 4.21
N ASN A 295 0.58 -10.41 5.47
CA ASN A 295 1.40 -11.06 6.49
C ASN A 295 1.14 -12.58 6.65
N ASP A 296 -0.09 -13.03 6.43
CA ASP A 296 -0.54 -14.42 6.65
C ASP A 296 -1.35 -15.00 5.48
N ALA A 297 -1.60 -14.22 4.44
CA ALA A 297 -2.39 -14.60 3.28
C ALA A 297 -1.88 -13.91 2.02
N ALA A 298 -2.29 -14.40 0.86
CA ALA A 298 -2.10 -13.71 -0.40
C ALA A 298 -3.33 -13.89 -1.30
N VAL A 299 -3.42 -13.09 -2.36
CA VAL A 299 -4.37 -13.25 -3.45
C VAL A 299 -3.60 -13.31 -4.76
N LEU A 300 -3.83 -14.33 -5.55
CA LEU A 300 -3.41 -14.38 -6.95
C LEU A 300 -4.61 -13.98 -7.79
N SER A 301 -4.50 -12.88 -8.53
CA SER A 301 -5.55 -12.38 -9.40
C SER A 301 -5.15 -12.45 -10.87
N ILE A 302 -6.10 -12.76 -11.76
CA ILE A 302 -5.99 -12.66 -13.20
C ILE A 302 -7.03 -11.63 -13.65
N PHE A 303 -6.57 -10.55 -14.24
CA PHE A 303 -7.41 -9.50 -14.82
C PHE A 303 -7.38 -9.56 -16.34
N PHE A 304 -8.54 -9.31 -16.97
CA PHE A 304 -8.63 -9.15 -18.44
C PHE A 304 -9.91 -8.40 -18.84
N SER A 305 -9.81 -7.65 -19.94
CA SER A 305 -10.94 -6.98 -20.59
C SER A 305 -11.33 -7.73 -21.86
N ILE A 306 -12.58 -8.15 -21.99
CA ILE A 306 -13.03 -9.03 -23.06
C ILE A 306 -14.43 -8.63 -23.58
N GLU A 307 -14.67 -8.81 -24.89
CA GLU A 307 -16.01 -8.68 -25.43
C GLU A 307 -16.95 -9.75 -24.85
N LYS A 308 -18.16 -9.36 -24.47
CA LYS A 308 -19.19 -10.24 -23.88
C LYS A 308 -19.40 -11.55 -24.65
N LYS A 309 -19.40 -11.49 -25.99
CA LYS A 309 -19.56 -12.69 -26.85
C LYS A 309 -18.42 -13.70 -26.71
N ASN A 310 -17.21 -13.25 -26.33
CA ASN A 310 -15.99 -14.05 -26.24
C ASN A 310 -15.72 -14.57 -24.82
N LEU A 311 -16.48 -14.14 -23.81
CA LEU A 311 -16.23 -14.44 -22.39
C LEU A 311 -16.09 -15.95 -22.12
N GLN A 312 -17.00 -16.76 -22.66
CA GLN A 312 -16.96 -18.22 -22.45
C GLN A 312 -15.67 -18.83 -23.00
N ALA A 313 -15.25 -18.45 -24.21
CA ALA A 313 -14.03 -18.96 -24.82
C ALA A 313 -12.78 -18.53 -24.04
N GLY A 314 -12.74 -17.27 -23.58
CA GLY A 314 -11.67 -16.75 -22.73
C GLY A 314 -11.54 -17.51 -21.42
N LEU A 315 -12.63 -17.66 -20.69
CA LEU A 315 -12.65 -18.40 -19.41
C LEU A 315 -12.22 -19.87 -19.59
N GLN A 316 -12.74 -20.56 -20.61
CA GLN A 316 -12.35 -21.94 -20.91
C GLN A 316 -10.85 -22.06 -21.19
N LYS A 317 -10.27 -21.13 -21.94
CA LYS A 317 -8.84 -21.14 -22.25
C LYS A 317 -8.00 -20.82 -21.02
N ILE A 318 -8.39 -19.85 -20.17
CA ILE A 318 -7.71 -19.57 -18.90
C ILE A 318 -7.69 -20.82 -18.01
N MET A 319 -8.84 -21.46 -17.81
CA MET A 319 -8.95 -22.67 -17.02
C MET A 319 -8.10 -23.82 -17.58
N TRP A 320 -8.04 -23.95 -18.90
CA TRP A 320 -7.16 -24.92 -19.57
C TRP A 320 -5.68 -24.62 -19.29
N ILE A 321 -5.26 -23.33 -19.38
CA ILE A 321 -3.88 -22.93 -19.07
C ILE A 321 -3.52 -23.28 -17.64
N ILE A 322 -4.37 -22.94 -16.66
CA ILE A 322 -4.15 -23.23 -15.23
C ILE A 322 -4.06 -24.75 -15.00
N LYS A 323 -4.95 -25.52 -15.61
CA LYS A 323 -4.92 -26.98 -15.49
C LYS A 323 -3.64 -27.59 -16.10
N ASN A 324 -3.24 -27.09 -17.26
CA ASN A 324 -2.07 -27.59 -17.97
C ASN A 324 -0.75 -27.26 -17.27
N LEU A 325 -0.70 -26.17 -16.50
CA LEU A 325 0.42 -25.84 -15.59
C LEU A 325 0.62 -26.94 -14.53
N ARG A 326 -0.46 -27.50 -14.02
CA ARG A 326 -0.42 -28.55 -13.01
C ARG A 326 0.11 -29.89 -13.55
N GLU A 327 -0.08 -30.16 -14.83
CA GLU A 327 0.23 -31.43 -15.47
C GLU A 327 1.59 -31.45 -16.19
N ASN A 328 2.15 -30.26 -16.53
CA ASN A 328 3.32 -30.09 -17.42
C ASN A 328 4.30 -29.03 -16.91
N ILE A 329 4.65 -29.11 -15.64
CA ILE A 329 5.79 -28.34 -15.09
C ILE A 329 7.06 -29.15 -15.25
#